data_d037354dbff1c63d75121793bc052b6f
#
_entry.id   d037354dbff1c63d75121793bc052b6f
#
_cell.length_a   1.000
_cell.length_b   1.000
_cell.length_c   1.000
_cell.angle_alpha   90.00
_cell.angle_beta   90.00
_cell.angle_gamma   90.00
#
_symmetry.space_group_name_H-M   'P 1'
#
loop_
_entity.id
_entity.type
_entity.pdbx_description
1 polymer ?
#
loop_
_entity_poly.entity_id
_entity_poly.type
_entity_poly.pdbx_seq_one_letter_code
_entity_poly.pdbx_strand_id
1 'polypeptide(L)'
;MLFRSLKTREIEVQETEALFRFSGGDARKLLNILDIITGAADGKVTITNQYVTDCLQQNIALYDKNGEQHYDVISAFIKSVRGSDPNAAIYYLARMLAGGEEPRFIARRLVILASEDIGLANPNALLLANACFDTVHKIGMPEARITLAETTIYLATSPKSNSAYMAINQALSFVEHDTTNRPVPLHLRNAPTKLMDQAGYGKGYKYAHDYGGFAGLEFMPETLKGKKFYEPNTRNAAEAKIAACIRELWKDKYK
;
A
#
# COMPACT_ATOMS: atom_id res chain seq x y z
N MET A 1 -5.11 14.39 25.34
CA MET A 1 -4.06 15.42 25.42
C MET A 1 -4.58 16.82 25.06
N LEU A 2 -5.48 16.95 24.08
CA LEU A 2 -6.06 18.25 23.66
C LEU A 2 -6.62 19.11 24.82
N PHE A 3 -7.37 18.50 25.75
CA PHE A 3 -7.96 19.23 26.87
C PHE A 3 -6.97 19.70 27.95
N ARG A 4 -5.73 19.21 27.98
CA ARG A 4 -4.71 19.67 28.95
C ARG A 4 -3.98 20.94 28.49
N SER A 5 -3.75 21.10 27.17
CA SER A 5 -3.07 22.28 26.63
C SER A 5 -3.97 23.52 26.66
N LEU A 6 -5.27 23.35 26.46
CA LEU A 6 -6.27 24.42 26.51
C LEU A 6 -6.53 24.95 27.93
N LYS A 7 -6.31 24.12 28.98
CA LYS A 7 -6.51 24.53 30.40
C LYS A 7 -5.37 25.35 30.96
N THR A 8 -4.21 25.41 30.29
CA THR A 8 -3.00 26.09 30.79
C THR A 8 -2.70 27.39 30.04
N ARG A 9 -3.49 27.73 29.01
CA ARG A 9 -3.25 28.92 28.19
C ARG A 9 -4.45 29.84 28.23
N GLU A 10 -4.21 31.14 28.26
CA GLU A 10 -5.25 32.18 28.13
C GLU A 10 -5.58 32.32 26.63
N ILE A 11 -6.78 31.88 26.24
CA ILE A 11 -7.24 31.94 24.86
C ILE A 11 -8.42 32.89 24.77
N GLU A 12 -8.28 33.92 23.94
CA GLU A 12 -9.34 34.89 23.62
C GLU A 12 -9.77 34.69 22.16
N VAL A 13 -11.04 34.38 21.94
CA VAL A 13 -11.60 34.20 20.60
C VAL A 13 -12.34 35.49 20.22
N GLN A 14 -11.83 36.22 19.22
CA GLN A 14 -12.45 37.45 18.70
C GLN A 14 -13.22 37.21 17.42
N GLU A 15 -12.73 36.29 16.54
CA GLU A 15 -13.33 35.98 15.25
C GLU A 15 -13.29 34.46 14.98
N THR A 16 -14.31 33.96 14.28
CA THR A 16 -14.48 32.51 14.06
C THR A 16 -14.65 32.10 12.59
N GLU A 17 -14.85 33.04 11.65
CA GLU A 17 -15.15 32.71 10.25
C GLU A 17 -14.05 31.93 9.57
N ALA A 18 -12.78 32.27 9.83
CA ALA A 18 -11.62 31.52 9.27
C ALA A 18 -11.58 30.10 9.81
N LEU A 19 -11.86 29.88 11.11
CA LEU A 19 -11.93 28.55 11.70
C LEU A 19 -12.96 27.66 11.00
N PHE A 20 -14.17 28.18 10.80
CA PHE A 20 -15.25 27.44 10.13
C PHE A 20 -15.00 27.27 8.65
N ARG A 21 -14.42 28.23 7.97
CA ARG A 21 -14.04 28.14 6.56
C ARG A 21 -13.00 27.04 6.32
N PHE A 22 -11.94 26.98 7.12
CA PHE A 22 -10.89 26.01 6.97
C PHE A 22 -11.28 24.61 7.49
N SER A 23 -12.15 24.50 8.48
CA SER A 23 -12.67 23.22 8.95
C SER A 23 -13.73 22.61 8.02
N GLY A 24 -14.40 23.46 7.20
CA GLY A 24 -15.48 23.00 6.31
C GLY A 24 -16.64 22.34 7.05
N GLY A 25 -16.89 22.70 8.31
CA GLY A 25 -17.93 22.12 9.16
C GLY A 25 -17.54 20.77 9.82
N ASP A 26 -16.32 20.29 9.61
CA ASP A 26 -15.82 19.07 10.27
C ASP A 26 -15.24 19.42 11.65
N ALA A 27 -15.85 18.85 12.71
CA ALA A 27 -15.45 19.11 14.09
C ALA A 27 -14.01 18.64 14.40
N ARG A 28 -13.53 17.56 13.79
CA ARG A 28 -12.15 17.07 13.99
C ARG A 28 -11.13 18.01 13.34
N LYS A 29 -11.44 18.51 12.13
CA LYS A 29 -10.60 19.51 11.48
C LYS A 29 -10.55 20.79 12.30
N LEU A 30 -11.68 21.23 12.85
CA LEU A 30 -11.74 22.41 13.71
C LEU A 30 -10.84 22.24 14.95
N LEU A 31 -10.92 21.10 15.62
CA LEU A 31 -10.06 20.81 16.79
C LEU A 31 -8.58 20.75 16.42
N ASN A 32 -8.22 20.19 15.28
CA ASN A 32 -6.84 20.17 14.78
C ASN A 32 -6.33 21.59 14.46
N ILE A 33 -7.17 22.44 13.86
CA ILE A 33 -6.83 23.84 13.61
C ILE A 33 -6.59 24.56 14.93
N LEU A 34 -7.46 24.37 15.92
CA LEU A 34 -7.28 24.96 17.25
C LEU A 34 -6.00 24.50 17.93
N ASP A 35 -5.63 23.23 17.81
CA ASP A 35 -4.37 22.69 18.36
C ASP A 35 -3.14 23.33 17.68
N ILE A 36 -3.17 23.49 16.36
CA ILE A 36 -2.11 24.14 15.59
C ILE A 36 -1.94 25.60 16.02
N ILE A 37 -3.01 26.41 16.03
CA ILE A 37 -2.92 27.84 16.30
C ILE A 37 -2.61 28.14 17.77
N THR A 38 -3.04 27.28 18.71
CA THR A 38 -2.69 27.41 20.12
C THR A 38 -1.31 26.88 20.42
N GLY A 39 -0.78 25.93 19.62
CA GLY A 39 0.58 25.41 19.72
C GLY A 39 1.64 26.37 19.18
N ALA A 40 1.27 27.27 18.26
CA ALA A 40 2.20 28.18 17.58
C ALA A 40 2.65 29.39 18.42
N ALA A 41 2.01 29.69 19.55
CA ALA A 41 2.33 30.85 20.39
C ALA A 41 2.71 30.45 21.82
N ASP A 42 3.67 31.15 22.39
CA ASP A 42 4.00 31.07 23.81
C ASP A 42 3.22 32.18 24.57
N GLY A 43 2.24 31.79 25.40
CA GLY A 43 1.48 32.72 26.23
C GLY A 43 -0.01 32.91 25.81
N LYS A 44 -0.53 34.14 25.95
CA LYS A 44 -1.94 34.49 25.59
C LYS A 44 -2.10 34.41 24.07
N VAL A 45 -3.13 33.71 23.63
CA VAL A 45 -3.49 33.56 22.19
C VAL A 45 -4.78 34.29 21.92
N THR A 46 -4.75 35.31 21.03
CA THR A 46 -5.92 35.97 20.53
C THR A 46 -6.25 35.43 19.13
N ILE A 47 -7.37 34.73 19.01
CA ILE A 47 -7.81 34.12 17.76
C ILE A 47 -8.58 35.13 16.94
N THR A 48 -7.97 35.60 15.86
CA THR A 48 -8.58 36.43 14.81
C THR A 48 -8.55 35.67 13.48
N ASN A 49 -9.36 36.07 12.50
CA ASN A 49 -9.33 35.48 11.15
C ASN A 49 -7.97 35.60 10.49
N GLN A 50 -7.26 36.72 10.71
CA GLN A 50 -5.91 36.93 10.20
C GLN A 50 -4.92 35.98 10.86
N TYR A 51 -4.94 35.87 12.20
CA TYR A 51 -4.05 34.97 12.94
C TYR A 51 -4.23 33.50 12.54
N VAL A 52 -5.48 33.04 12.40
CA VAL A 52 -5.81 31.71 11.91
C VAL A 52 -5.24 31.49 10.51
N THR A 53 -5.45 32.46 9.63
CA THR A 53 -4.98 32.40 8.24
C THR A 53 -3.44 32.32 8.19
N ASP A 54 -2.75 33.18 8.92
CA ASP A 54 -1.27 33.23 8.95
C ASP A 54 -0.67 31.95 9.53
N CYS A 55 -1.20 31.45 10.65
CA CYS A 55 -0.74 30.19 11.26
C CYS A 55 -0.96 29.00 10.32
N LEU A 56 -2.11 28.94 9.63
CA LEU A 56 -2.38 27.87 8.69
C LEU A 56 -1.55 28.02 7.40
N GLN A 57 -1.34 29.25 6.90
CA GLN A 57 -0.47 29.49 5.75
C GLN A 57 0.99 29.14 6.02
N GLN A 58 1.52 29.44 7.20
CA GLN A 58 2.85 29.00 7.60
C GLN A 58 2.98 27.49 7.66
N ASN A 59 1.95 26.79 8.15
CA ASN A 59 1.90 25.33 8.12
C ASN A 59 1.63 24.74 6.72
N ILE A 60 0.82 25.42 5.91
CA ILE A 60 0.53 25.04 4.51
C ILE A 60 1.73 25.31 3.60
N ALA A 61 2.46 26.41 3.83
CA ALA A 61 3.72 26.69 3.10
C ALA A 61 4.81 25.63 3.36
N LEU A 62 4.73 24.90 4.48
CA LEU A 62 5.60 23.77 4.79
C LEU A 62 5.14 22.46 4.11
N TYR A 63 3.87 22.39 3.68
CA TYR A 63 3.32 21.21 3.02
C TYR A 63 2.16 21.61 2.09
N ASP A 64 2.48 21.97 0.86
CA ASP A 64 1.47 22.20 -0.18
C ASP A 64 0.82 20.86 -0.59
N LYS A 65 -0.40 20.62 -0.08
CA LYS A 65 -1.14 19.36 -0.24
C LYS A 65 -1.53 19.04 -1.70
N ASN A 66 -1.51 20.03 -2.57
CA ASN A 66 -1.82 19.91 -4.00
C ASN A 66 -0.63 20.31 -4.91
N GLY A 67 0.52 20.66 -4.33
CA GLY A 67 1.70 21.12 -5.04
C GLY A 67 2.82 20.10 -5.14
N GLU A 68 3.91 20.51 -5.75
CA GLU A 68 5.09 19.68 -6.03
C GLU A 68 5.70 19.07 -4.76
N GLN A 69 5.71 19.80 -3.64
CA GLN A 69 6.25 19.32 -2.36
C GLN A 69 5.46 18.14 -1.77
N HIS A 70 4.15 18.09 -1.95
CA HIS A 70 3.33 16.95 -1.53
C HIS A 70 3.78 15.67 -2.22
N TYR A 71 3.93 15.70 -3.54
CA TYR A 71 4.40 14.55 -4.32
C TYR A 71 5.84 14.17 -3.98
N ASP A 72 6.69 15.14 -3.70
CA ASP A 72 8.08 14.90 -3.32
C ASP A 72 8.20 14.21 -1.97
N VAL A 73 7.47 14.65 -0.94
CA VAL A 73 7.49 14.03 0.40
C VAL A 73 6.93 12.60 0.35
N ILE A 74 5.82 12.38 -0.36
CA ILE A 74 5.26 11.02 -0.55
C ILE A 74 6.26 10.14 -1.31
N SER A 75 6.86 10.66 -2.37
CA SER A 75 7.85 9.93 -3.16
C SER A 75 9.08 9.58 -2.33
N ALA A 76 9.55 10.50 -1.50
CA ALA A 76 10.66 10.28 -0.59
C ALA A 76 10.31 9.23 0.49
N PHE A 77 9.11 9.29 1.06
CA PHE A 77 8.59 8.28 1.99
C PHE A 77 8.61 6.88 1.37
N ILE A 78 8.00 6.73 0.19
CA ILE A 78 7.95 5.46 -0.54
C ILE A 78 9.36 4.94 -0.82
N LYS A 79 10.25 5.79 -1.33
CA LYS A 79 11.63 5.43 -1.66
C LYS A 79 12.44 5.04 -0.42
N SER A 80 12.20 5.69 0.72
CA SER A 80 12.86 5.35 1.98
C SER A 80 12.44 3.97 2.49
N VAL A 81 11.15 3.64 2.45
CA VAL A 81 10.65 2.29 2.80
C VAL A 81 11.22 1.24 1.84
N ARG A 82 11.17 1.50 0.54
CA ARG A 82 11.73 0.63 -0.51
C ARG A 82 13.24 0.45 -0.37
N GLY A 83 13.94 1.52 -0.03
CA GLY A 83 15.39 1.55 0.19
C GLY A 83 15.85 1.00 1.53
N SER A 84 14.92 0.52 2.38
CA SER A 84 15.21 -0.06 3.69
C SER A 84 15.85 0.91 4.69
N ASP A 85 15.51 2.21 4.61
CA ASP A 85 15.89 3.21 5.60
C ASP A 85 14.70 3.56 6.52
N PRO A 86 14.56 2.92 7.69
CA PRO A 86 13.45 3.17 8.61
C PRO A 86 13.50 4.58 9.22
N ASN A 87 14.69 5.19 9.37
CA ASN A 87 14.82 6.52 9.96
C ASN A 87 14.34 7.60 8.99
N ALA A 88 14.75 7.53 7.73
CA ALA A 88 14.24 8.42 6.68
C ALA A 88 12.74 8.21 6.47
N ALA A 89 12.25 6.97 6.48
CA ALA A 89 10.81 6.67 6.34
C ALA A 89 9.99 7.31 7.47
N ILE A 90 10.44 7.21 8.73
CA ILE A 90 9.77 7.84 9.87
C ILE A 90 9.84 9.38 9.79
N TYR A 91 10.97 9.94 9.34
CA TYR A 91 11.08 11.38 9.13
C TYR A 91 10.06 11.90 8.12
N TYR A 92 9.92 11.24 6.95
CA TYR A 92 8.96 11.65 5.95
C TYR A 92 7.50 11.35 6.36
N LEU A 93 7.25 10.28 7.13
CA LEU A 93 5.95 10.04 7.77
C LEU A 93 5.57 11.21 8.68
N ALA A 94 6.48 11.64 9.55
CA ALA A 94 6.25 12.77 10.45
C ALA A 94 5.98 14.07 9.66
N ARG A 95 6.72 14.32 8.58
CA ARG A 95 6.46 15.47 7.69
C ARG A 95 5.07 15.44 7.07
N MET A 96 4.61 14.28 6.59
CA MET A 96 3.24 14.13 6.05
C MET A 96 2.18 14.40 7.12
N LEU A 97 2.34 13.82 8.32
CA LEU A 97 1.40 14.01 9.43
C LEU A 97 1.36 15.46 9.92
N ALA A 98 2.52 16.11 10.07
CA ALA A 98 2.62 17.52 10.47
C ALA A 98 2.02 18.44 9.39
N GLY A 99 2.14 18.09 8.11
CA GLY A 99 1.52 18.80 6.99
C GLY A 99 0.01 18.54 6.85
N GLY A 100 -0.58 17.73 7.72
CA GLY A 100 -2.03 17.45 7.72
C GLY A 100 -2.46 16.46 6.63
N GLU A 101 -1.53 15.60 6.17
CA GLU A 101 -1.90 14.52 5.25
C GLU A 101 -2.91 13.57 5.89
N GLU A 102 -3.84 13.09 5.07
CA GLU A 102 -4.90 12.21 5.55
C GLU A 102 -4.30 10.84 5.95
N PRO A 103 -4.43 10.41 7.23
CA PRO A 103 -3.79 9.19 7.72
C PRO A 103 -4.14 7.92 6.93
N ARG A 104 -5.38 7.84 6.41
CA ARG A 104 -5.83 6.71 5.56
C ARG A 104 -5.15 6.71 4.19
N PHE A 105 -4.80 7.89 3.67
CA PHE A 105 -4.00 7.97 2.44
C PHE A 105 -2.62 7.37 2.66
N ILE A 106 -1.95 7.70 3.77
CA ILE A 106 -0.64 7.14 4.14
C ILE A 106 -0.76 5.60 4.31
N ALA A 107 -1.78 5.15 5.05
CA ALA A 107 -2.02 3.72 5.26
C ALA A 107 -2.24 2.96 3.94
N ARG A 108 -2.97 3.54 2.97
CA ARG A 108 -3.11 2.95 1.62
C ARG A 108 -1.77 2.80 0.91
N ARG A 109 -0.87 3.78 1.05
CA ARG A 109 0.49 3.68 0.48
C ARG A 109 1.28 2.54 1.11
N LEU A 110 1.15 2.31 2.41
CA LEU A 110 1.77 1.16 3.07
C LEU A 110 1.23 -0.18 2.57
N VAL A 111 -0.08 -0.30 2.31
CA VAL A 111 -0.68 -1.51 1.71
C VAL A 111 -0.10 -1.77 0.31
N ILE A 112 0.02 -0.72 -0.51
CA ILE A 112 0.63 -0.84 -1.86
C ILE A 112 2.10 -1.28 -1.75
N LEU A 113 2.90 -0.61 -0.91
CA LEU A 113 4.31 -0.95 -0.68
C LEU A 113 4.50 -2.39 -0.20
N ALA A 114 3.61 -2.86 0.70
CA ALA A 114 3.65 -4.24 1.19
C ALA A 114 3.49 -5.27 0.06
N SER A 115 2.68 -4.97 -0.95
CA SER A 115 2.45 -5.85 -2.11
C SER A 115 3.51 -5.67 -3.20
N GLU A 116 3.88 -4.41 -3.50
CA GLU A 116 4.77 -4.04 -4.60
C GLU A 116 6.24 -4.34 -4.28
N ASP A 117 6.72 -3.93 -3.08
CA ASP A 117 8.14 -3.92 -2.75
C ASP A 117 8.57 -5.04 -1.80
N ILE A 118 7.66 -5.55 -0.96
CA ILE A 118 7.95 -6.67 -0.05
C ILE A 118 7.44 -7.98 -0.65
N GLY A 119 6.19 -8.00 -1.07
CA GLY A 119 5.57 -9.13 -1.78
C GLY A 119 5.83 -10.48 -1.12
N LEU A 120 6.29 -11.43 -1.91
CA LEU A 120 6.54 -12.81 -1.47
C LEU A 120 7.77 -12.97 -0.57
N ALA A 121 8.60 -11.95 -0.43
CA ALA A 121 9.73 -12.02 0.51
C ALA A 121 9.27 -12.07 1.98
N ASN A 122 8.13 -11.43 2.28
CA ASN A 122 7.47 -11.49 3.60
C ASN A 122 5.96 -11.29 3.46
N PRO A 123 5.16 -12.35 3.27
CA PRO A 123 3.71 -12.26 3.09
C PRO A 123 2.96 -11.59 4.26
N ASN A 124 3.53 -11.60 5.48
CA ASN A 124 2.93 -10.94 6.64
C ASN A 124 2.92 -9.41 6.49
N ALA A 125 3.72 -8.85 5.61
CA ALA A 125 3.76 -7.41 5.35
C ALA A 125 2.41 -6.87 4.89
N LEU A 126 1.74 -7.57 3.97
CA LEU A 126 0.42 -7.19 3.50
C LEU A 126 -0.64 -7.32 4.59
N LEU A 127 -0.57 -8.36 5.42
CA LEU A 127 -1.50 -8.56 6.54
C LEU A 127 -1.37 -7.43 7.56
N LEU A 128 -0.14 -7.06 7.93
CA LEU A 128 0.12 -5.97 8.86
C LEU A 128 -0.31 -4.62 8.30
N ALA A 129 0.01 -4.35 7.04
CA ALA A 129 -0.38 -3.10 6.38
C ALA A 129 -1.90 -2.95 6.26
N ASN A 130 -2.62 -4.04 6.00
CA ASN A 130 -4.08 -4.04 5.97
C ASN A 130 -4.66 -3.83 7.37
N ALA A 131 -4.12 -4.51 8.39
CA ALA A 131 -4.50 -4.27 9.78
C ALA A 131 -4.24 -2.81 10.21
N CYS A 132 -3.12 -2.21 9.76
CA CYS A 132 -2.83 -0.79 9.96
C CYS A 132 -3.91 0.10 9.35
N PHE A 133 -4.30 -0.15 8.09
CA PHE A 133 -5.34 0.62 7.41
C PHE A 133 -6.66 0.60 8.19
N ASP A 134 -7.10 -0.58 8.64
CA ASP A 134 -8.32 -0.75 9.42
C ASP A 134 -8.22 -0.06 10.79
N THR A 135 -7.05 -0.18 11.46
CA THR A 135 -6.81 0.43 12.77
C THR A 135 -6.84 1.96 12.66
N VAL A 136 -6.16 2.54 11.68
CA VAL A 136 -6.16 3.99 11.41
C VAL A 136 -7.58 4.51 11.20
N HIS A 137 -8.42 3.74 10.50
CA HIS A 137 -9.82 4.10 10.29
C HIS A 137 -10.63 4.07 11.60
N LYS A 138 -10.37 3.09 12.48
CA LYS A 138 -11.13 2.87 13.73
C LYS A 138 -10.77 3.86 14.83
N ILE A 139 -9.46 4.12 15.04
CA ILE A 139 -9.00 4.92 16.17
C ILE A 139 -8.80 6.40 15.84
N GLY A 140 -8.43 6.74 14.59
CA GLY A 140 -8.16 8.11 14.18
C GLY A 140 -6.91 8.72 14.85
N MET A 141 -6.70 10.03 14.61
CA MET A 141 -5.62 10.79 15.23
C MET A 141 -6.03 11.25 16.65
N PRO A 142 -5.08 11.43 17.57
CA PRO A 142 -3.63 11.35 17.35
C PRO A 142 -3.02 9.94 17.47
N GLU A 143 -3.73 8.93 17.94
CA GLU A 143 -3.19 7.60 18.23
C GLU A 143 -2.81 6.82 16.97
N ALA A 144 -3.48 7.04 15.85
CA ALA A 144 -3.20 6.38 14.57
C ALA A 144 -1.73 6.53 14.11
N ARG A 145 -1.04 7.62 14.54
CA ARG A 145 0.39 7.82 14.24
C ARG A 145 1.27 6.68 14.72
N ILE A 146 0.88 6.02 15.82
CA ILE A 146 1.67 4.93 16.42
C ILE A 146 1.64 3.71 15.50
N THR A 147 0.44 3.30 15.08
CA THR A 147 0.27 2.18 14.15
C THR A 147 0.89 2.44 12.78
N LEU A 148 0.79 3.68 12.28
CA LEU A 148 1.47 4.09 11.04
C LEU A 148 3.00 3.97 11.17
N ALA A 149 3.56 4.40 12.30
CA ALA A 149 5.00 4.33 12.55
C ALA A 149 5.48 2.88 12.67
N GLU A 150 4.78 2.04 13.43
CA GLU A 150 5.06 0.61 13.58
C GLU A 150 5.09 -0.09 12.21
N THR A 151 4.04 0.09 11.41
CA THR A 151 3.94 -0.50 10.08
C THR A 151 5.02 0.02 9.14
N THR A 152 5.32 1.32 9.16
CA THR A 152 6.39 1.93 8.36
C THR A 152 7.74 1.29 8.67
N ILE A 153 8.10 1.14 9.94
CA ILE A 153 9.35 0.50 10.36
C ILE A 153 9.38 -0.96 9.92
N TYR A 154 8.30 -1.69 10.16
CA TYR A 154 8.20 -3.10 9.77
C TYR A 154 8.43 -3.29 8.27
N LEU A 155 7.77 -2.48 7.42
CA LEU A 155 7.94 -2.55 5.96
C LEU A 155 9.35 -2.12 5.53
N ALA A 156 9.89 -1.05 6.13
CA ALA A 156 11.25 -0.59 5.82
C ALA A 156 12.31 -1.65 6.15
N THR A 157 12.15 -2.41 7.24
CA THR A 157 13.09 -3.44 7.68
C THR A 157 12.82 -4.83 7.13
N SER A 158 11.70 -5.05 6.44
CA SER A 158 11.37 -6.32 5.78
C SER A 158 12.25 -6.58 4.56
N PRO A 159 12.57 -7.86 4.24
CA PRO A 159 13.17 -8.22 2.96
C PRO A 159 12.34 -7.70 1.80
N LYS A 160 12.98 -7.34 0.70
CA LYS A 160 12.32 -6.75 -0.48
C LYS A 160 12.23 -7.75 -1.63
N SER A 161 11.07 -7.78 -2.28
CA SER A 161 10.88 -8.44 -3.57
C SER A 161 9.72 -7.83 -4.33
N ASN A 162 9.95 -7.52 -5.59
CA ASN A 162 8.93 -7.07 -6.53
C ASN A 162 8.60 -8.16 -7.57
N SER A 163 8.95 -9.42 -7.30
CA SER A 163 8.80 -10.53 -8.26
C SER A 163 7.35 -10.71 -8.73
N ALA A 164 6.37 -10.62 -7.83
CA ALA A 164 4.95 -10.70 -8.18
C ALA A 164 4.48 -9.50 -9.01
N TYR A 165 4.92 -8.28 -8.67
CA TYR A 165 4.65 -7.08 -9.44
C TYR A 165 5.21 -7.16 -10.86
N MET A 166 6.45 -7.62 -11.01
CA MET A 166 7.08 -7.81 -12.32
C MET A 166 6.37 -8.90 -13.13
N ALA A 167 5.98 -10.00 -12.48
CA ALA A 167 5.28 -11.11 -13.13
C ALA A 167 3.95 -10.67 -13.77
N ILE A 168 3.11 -9.95 -13.02
CA ILE A 168 1.82 -9.49 -13.55
C ILE A 168 1.99 -8.43 -14.64
N ASN A 169 2.95 -7.51 -14.50
CA ASN A 169 3.19 -6.48 -15.52
C ASN A 169 3.71 -7.09 -16.83
N GLN A 170 4.61 -8.06 -16.75
CA GLN A 170 5.10 -8.78 -17.94
C GLN A 170 3.98 -9.59 -18.61
N ALA A 171 3.11 -10.23 -17.80
CA ALA A 171 1.99 -10.98 -18.35
C ALA A 171 0.95 -10.07 -19.01
N LEU A 172 0.61 -8.94 -18.38
CA LEU A 172 -0.31 -7.95 -18.94
C LEU A 172 0.24 -7.36 -20.24
N SER A 173 1.48 -6.89 -20.24
CA SER A 173 2.12 -6.36 -21.44
C SER A 173 2.17 -7.40 -22.57
N PHE A 174 2.44 -8.66 -22.24
CA PHE A 174 2.41 -9.73 -23.24
C PHE A 174 1.02 -9.91 -23.83
N VAL A 175 -0.03 -9.97 -23.00
CA VAL A 175 -1.42 -10.18 -23.44
C VAL A 175 -1.93 -9.00 -24.26
N GLU A 176 -1.60 -7.76 -23.88
CA GLU A 176 -1.99 -6.54 -24.60
C GLU A 176 -1.40 -6.46 -26.02
N HIS A 177 -0.18 -7.00 -26.20
CA HIS A 177 0.50 -6.98 -27.50
C HIS A 177 0.33 -8.29 -28.30
N ASP A 178 -0.32 -9.31 -27.70
CA ASP A 178 -0.56 -10.60 -28.38
C ASP A 178 -1.77 -10.51 -29.31
N THR A 179 -1.50 -10.40 -30.59
CA THR A 179 -2.55 -10.37 -31.65
C THR A 179 -3.10 -11.76 -31.96
N THR A 180 -2.57 -12.83 -31.37
CA THR A 180 -2.98 -14.20 -31.61
C THR A 180 -4.07 -14.62 -30.64
N ASN A 181 -5.18 -15.14 -31.18
CA ASN A 181 -6.21 -15.78 -30.33
C ASN A 181 -5.71 -17.14 -29.87
N ARG A 182 -5.14 -17.22 -28.68
CA ARG A 182 -4.64 -18.47 -28.08
C ARG A 182 -5.74 -19.14 -27.28
N PRO A 183 -6.30 -20.24 -27.79
CA PRO A 183 -7.38 -20.92 -27.09
C PRO A 183 -6.87 -21.56 -25.79
N VAL A 184 -7.71 -21.54 -24.76
CA VAL A 184 -7.46 -22.31 -23.54
C VAL A 184 -7.38 -23.81 -23.91
N PRO A 185 -6.40 -24.59 -23.41
CA PRO A 185 -6.32 -26.03 -23.66
C PRO A 185 -7.62 -26.77 -23.34
N LEU A 186 -8.02 -27.72 -24.18
CA LEU A 186 -9.32 -28.40 -24.06
C LEU A 186 -9.53 -29.08 -22.71
N HIS A 187 -8.47 -29.71 -22.17
CA HIS A 187 -8.54 -30.38 -20.87
C HIS A 187 -8.77 -29.42 -19.68
N LEU A 188 -8.54 -28.12 -19.85
CA LEU A 188 -8.81 -27.10 -18.83
C LEU A 188 -10.20 -26.46 -18.94
N ARG A 189 -10.96 -26.80 -19.98
CA ARG A 189 -12.29 -26.25 -20.19
C ARG A 189 -13.35 -27.11 -19.53
N ASN A 190 -14.35 -26.50 -18.93
CA ASN A 190 -15.52 -27.21 -18.41
C ASN A 190 -16.45 -27.66 -19.54
N ALA A 191 -17.06 -28.84 -19.39
CA ALA A 191 -18.03 -29.40 -20.34
C ALA A 191 -19.46 -29.39 -19.77
N PRO A 192 -20.13 -28.23 -19.62
CA PRO A 192 -21.47 -28.15 -19.02
C PRO A 192 -22.57 -28.78 -19.93
N THR A 193 -22.26 -29.05 -21.19
CA THR A 193 -23.23 -29.67 -22.12
C THR A 193 -22.67 -30.94 -22.76
N LYS A 194 -23.54 -31.87 -23.17
CA LYS A 194 -23.14 -33.09 -23.86
C LYS A 194 -22.35 -32.81 -25.15
N LEU A 195 -22.67 -31.74 -25.84
CA LEU A 195 -21.96 -31.35 -27.07
C LEU A 195 -20.49 -30.94 -26.73
N MET A 196 -20.26 -30.21 -25.64
CA MET A 196 -18.92 -29.83 -25.23
C MET A 196 -18.10 -31.04 -24.75
N ASP A 197 -18.75 -31.99 -24.05
CA ASP A 197 -18.12 -33.24 -23.66
C ASP A 197 -17.70 -34.06 -24.89
N GLN A 198 -18.58 -34.20 -25.90
CA GLN A 198 -18.29 -34.81 -27.18
C GLN A 198 -17.17 -34.11 -27.96
N ALA A 199 -17.07 -32.78 -27.82
CA ALA A 199 -15.98 -31.97 -28.36
C ALA A 199 -14.65 -32.10 -27.60
N GLY A 200 -14.61 -32.92 -26.55
CA GLY A 200 -13.39 -33.22 -25.78
C GLY A 200 -13.04 -32.20 -24.69
N TYR A 201 -13.98 -31.34 -24.28
CA TYR A 201 -13.75 -30.41 -23.19
C TYR A 201 -13.58 -31.20 -21.87
N GLY A 202 -12.55 -30.83 -21.08
CA GLY A 202 -12.20 -31.50 -19.83
C GLY A 202 -11.52 -32.86 -19.98
N LYS A 203 -11.45 -33.40 -21.20
CA LYS A 203 -10.87 -34.74 -21.45
C LYS A 203 -9.37 -34.71 -21.15
N GLY A 204 -8.93 -35.64 -20.29
CA GLY A 204 -7.53 -35.76 -19.90
C GLY A 204 -7.12 -34.83 -18.75
N TYR A 205 -8.04 -34.05 -18.18
CA TYR A 205 -7.79 -33.32 -16.94
C TYR A 205 -7.51 -34.31 -15.80
N LYS A 206 -6.51 -34.00 -15.01
CA LYS A 206 -6.16 -34.78 -13.81
C LYS A 206 -6.32 -33.86 -12.59
N TYR A 207 -7.17 -34.26 -11.67
CA TYR A 207 -7.36 -33.52 -10.43
C TYR A 207 -6.14 -33.69 -9.53
N ALA A 208 -5.40 -32.62 -9.27
CA ALA A 208 -4.08 -32.70 -8.64
C ALA A 208 -4.09 -33.41 -7.28
N HIS A 209 -5.18 -33.30 -6.50
CA HIS A 209 -5.30 -33.97 -5.20
C HIS A 209 -5.26 -35.50 -5.30
N ASP A 210 -5.74 -36.09 -6.39
CA ASP A 210 -5.66 -37.55 -6.64
C ASP A 210 -4.24 -38.02 -6.96
N TYR A 211 -3.32 -37.06 -7.20
CA TYR A 211 -1.92 -37.28 -7.56
C TYR A 211 -0.95 -36.70 -6.53
N GLY A 212 -1.36 -36.61 -5.25
CA GLY A 212 -0.48 -36.10 -4.20
C GLY A 212 -0.20 -34.59 -4.29
N GLY A 213 -1.07 -33.81 -4.95
CA GLY A 213 -0.97 -32.37 -5.09
C GLY A 213 -0.34 -31.88 -6.38
N PHE A 214 0.22 -32.79 -7.24
CA PHE A 214 0.83 -32.40 -8.50
C PHE A 214 0.60 -33.46 -9.59
N ALA A 215 -0.06 -33.11 -10.67
CA ALA A 215 -0.40 -34.03 -11.76
C ALA A 215 0.46 -33.88 -13.04
N GLY A 216 1.38 -32.90 -13.08
CA GLY A 216 2.30 -32.68 -14.20
C GLY A 216 1.64 -32.32 -15.52
N LEU A 217 0.45 -31.67 -15.49
CA LEU A 217 -0.26 -31.24 -16.68
C LEU A 217 0.34 -29.96 -17.28
N GLU A 218 0.15 -29.78 -18.59
CA GLU A 218 0.40 -28.49 -19.23
C GLU A 218 -0.81 -27.56 -19.03
N PHE A 219 -0.58 -26.38 -18.44
CA PHE A 219 -1.62 -25.40 -18.19
C PHE A 219 -1.59 -24.22 -19.16
N MET A 220 -0.47 -24.02 -19.87
CA MET A 220 -0.35 -22.98 -20.87
C MET A 220 -0.88 -23.46 -22.24
N PRO A 221 -1.37 -22.53 -23.09
CA PRO A 221 -1.53 -22.84 -24.51
C PRO A 221 -0.25 -23.41 -25.09
N GLU A 222 -0.35 -24.36 -26.02
CA GLU A 222 0.82 -25.10 -26.58
C GLU A 222 1.92 -24.14 -27.08
N THR A 223 1.52 -23.02 -27.70
CA THR A 223 2.44 -22.00 -28.20
C THR A 223 3.17 -21.21 -27.11
N LEU A 224 2.74 -21.33 -25.85
CA LEU A 224 3.35 -20.67 -24.68
C LEU A 224 4.00 -21.64 -23.71
N LYS A 225 4.10 -22.91 -24.09
CA LYS A 225 4.74 -23.93 -23.28
C LYS A 225 6.17 -23.51 -22.88
N GLY A 226 6.46 -23.54 -21.58
CA GLY A 226 7.75 -23.12 -21.04
C GLY A 226 7.97 -21.62 -20.90
N LYS A 227 7.02 -20.76 -21.33
CA LYS A 227 7.12 -19.32 -21.12
C LYS A 227 7.02 -18.99 -19.63
N LYS A 228 7.95 -18.15 -19.16
CA LYS A 228 7.97 -17.66 -17.79
C LYS A 228 7.40 -16.25 -17.71
N PHE A 229 6.58 -16.00 -16.71
CA PHE A 229 6.17 -14.66 -16.27
C PHE A 229 6.61 -14.39 -14.84
N TYR A 230 6.68 -15.43 -14.00
CA TYR A 230 7.12 -15.32 -12.62
C TYR A 230 8.52 -15.91 -12.46
N GLU A 231 9.43 -15.09 -11.92
CA GLU A 231 10.78 -15.49 -11.54
C GLU A 231 10.99 -15.17 -10.05
N PRO A 232 11.15 -16.22 -9.20
CA PRO A 232 11.40 -16.02 -7.77
C PRO A 232 12.69 -15.25 -7.51
N ASN A 233 12.64 -14.26 -6.62
CA ASN A 233 13.85 -13.58 -6.15
C ASN A 233 14.57 -14.41 -5.08
N THR A 234 15.51 -15.24 -5.51
CA THR A 234 16.23 -16.18 -4.64
C THR A 234 17.19 -15.51 -3.65
N ARG A 235 17.33 -14.17 -3.67
CA ARG A 235 18.12 -13.42 -2.67
C ARG A 235 17.44 -13.41 -1.29
N ASN A 236 16.14 -13.67 -1.22
CA ASN A 236 15.41 -13.83 0.05
C ASN A 236 15.06 -15.30 0.28
N ALA A 237 15.02 -15.71 1.55
CA ALA A 237 14.82 -17.09 1.95
C ALA A 237 13.41 -17.64 1.58
N ALA A 238 12.39 -16.80 1.58
CA ALA A 238 11.03 -17.23 1.26
C ALA A 238 10.92 -17.64 -0.22
N GLU A 239 11.39 -16.79 -1.13
CA GLU A 239 11.32 -17.10 -2.56
C GLU A 239 12.38 -18.10 -3.01
N ALA A 240 13.49 -18.24 -2.29
CA ALA A 240 14.43 -19.36 -2.52
C ALA A 240 13.74 -20.72 -2.31
N LYS A 241 12.86 -20.84 -1.30
CA LYS A 241 12.04 -22.04 -1.08
C LYS A 241 11.02 -22.25 -2.20
N ILE A 242 10.37 -21.17 -2.65
CA ILE A 242 9.44 -21.23 -3.80
C ILE A 242 10.18 -21.69 -5.06
N ALA A 243 11.34 -21.15 -5.33
CA ALA A 243 12.17 -21.56 -6.48
C ALA A 243 12.56 -23.05 -6.43
N ALA A 244 12.92 -23.55 -5.24
CA ALA A 244 13.22 -24.96 -5.05
C ALA A 244 11.99 -25.84 -5.32
N CYS A 245 10.83 -25.49 -4.79
CA CYS A 245 9.57 -26.18 -5.02
C CYS A 245 9.18 -26.20 -6.51
N ILE A 246 9.26 -25.07 -7.21
CA ILE A 246 8.97 -24.99 -8.66
C ILE A 246 9.91 -25.91 -9.43
N ARG A 247 11.19 -25.92 -9.09
CA ARG A 247 12.20 -26.76 -9.76
C ARG A 247 11.95 -28.25 -9.53
N GLU A 248 11.57 -28.63 -8.31
CA GLU A 248 11.23 -30.00 -7.97
C GLU A 248 10.01 -30.50 -8.77
N LEU A 249 8.95 -29.71 -8.81
CA LEU A 249 7.69 -30.08 -9.47
C LEU A 249 7.80 -30.04 -11.01
N TRP A 250 8.38 -28.98 -11.56
CA TRP A 250 8.37 -28.73 -13.00
C TRP A 250 9.66 -29.11 -13.72
N LYS A 251 10.70 -29.50 -12.98
CA LYS A 251 12.01 -29.95 -13.53
C LYS A 251 12.52 -28.98 -14.61
N ASP A 252 12.54 -29.42 -15.84
CA ASP A 252 13.13 -28.73 -16.99
C ASP A 252 12.18 -27.77 -17.70
N LYS A 253 10.88 -27.75 -17.34
CA LYS A 253 9.86 -26.94 -18.02
C LYS A 253 10.15 -25.45 -17.94
N TYR A 254 10.72 -25.02 -16.84
CA TYR A 254 11.00 -23.61 -16.57
C TYR A 254 12.49 -23.35 -16.29
N LYS A 255 13.35 -24.00 -17.07
CA LYS A 255 14.80 -23.74 -17.07
C LYS A 255 15.16 -22.38 -17.66
#